data_2ee6f1258bb80851e8796c2f6910230a
#
_entry.id   2ee6f1258bb80851e8796c2f6910230a
#
_cell.length_a   1.000
_cell.length_b   1.000
_cell.length_c   1.000
_cell.angle_alpha   90.00
_cell.angle_beta   90.00
_cell.angle_gamma   90.00
#
_symmetry.space_group_name_H-M   'P 1'
#
loop_
_entity.id
_entity.type
_entity.pdbx_description
1 polymer ?
#
loop_
_entity_poly.entity_id
_entity_poly.type
_entity_poly.pdbx_seq_one_letter_code
_entity_poly.pdbx_strand_id
1 'polypeptide(L)'
;MNDKLNARVSGYKAQERIYSAISAGAFFILIGIIYVINLPSNLWTATINFFSDFTFAQVPSTGIYLPSPLTPYSHAVLYGALFQFCIGIGVLQIIMLALRFTFKSPVNKTAETMGNLVFWFGTAYLIATYLTSDATISTWFVFWAGILIMLGLSFVARSFVLLAENRLRS
;
A
#
# COMPACT_ATOMS: atom_id res chain seq x y z
N MET A 1 19.68 -20.99 -31.59
CA MET A 1 18.43 -20.37 -31.12
C MET A 1 18.36 -20.29 -29.60
N ASN A 2 18.81 -21.30 -28.85
CA ASN A 2 18.80 -21.34 -27.38
C ASN A 2 19.67 -20.26 -26.71
N ASP A 3 20.82 -19.88 -27.24
CA ASP A 3 21.73 -18.92 -26.59
C ASP A 3 21.17 -17.50 -26.54
N LYS A 4 20.45 -17.05 -27.59
CA LYS A 4 19.77 -15.74 -27.59
C LYS A 4 18.61 -15.69 -26.59
N LEU A 5 17.93 -16.82 -26.41
CA LEU A 5 16.83 -16.94 -25.44
C LEU A 5 17.38 -16.88 -24.00
N ASN A 6 18.46 -17.62 -23.74
CA ASN A 6 19.13 -17.64 -22.44
C ASN A 6 19.71 -16.26 -22.06
N ALA A 7 20.30 -15.54 -23.02
CA ALA A 7 20.81 -14.18 -22.81
C ALA A 7 19.69 -13.19 -22.47
N ARG A 8 18.52 -13.26 -23.14
CA ARG A 8 17.36 -12.42 -22.83
C ARG A 8 16.77 -12.70 -21.45
N VAL A 9 16.66 -13.98 -21.07
CA VAL A 9 16.16 -14.40 -19.75
C VAL A 9 17.11 -13.96 -18.64
N SER A 10 18.44 -14.06 -18.87
CA SER A 10 19.45 -13.61 -17.93
C SER A 10 19.41 -12.09 -17.73
N GLY A 11 19.32 -11.32 -18.81
CA GLY A 11 19.19 -9.86 -18.75
C GLY A 11 17.94 -9.41 -18.01
N TYR A 12 16.81 -10.06 -18.25
CA TYR A 12 15.56 -9.78 -17.53
C TYR A 12 15.67 -10.06 -16.03
N LYS A 13 16.25 -11.19 -15.63
CA LYS A 13 16.46 -11.52 -14.21
C LYS A 13 17.36 -10.51 -13.51
N ALA A 14 18.40 -10.03 -14.19
CA ALA A 14 19.28 -8.98 -13.64
C ALA A 14 18.53 -7.67 -13.43
N GLN A 15 17.69 -7.25 -14.38
CA GLN A 15 16.88 -6.07 -14.30
C GLN A 15 15.86 -6.14 -13.13
N GLU A 16 15.17 -7.27 -12.94
CA GLU A 16 14.23 -7.45 -11.82
C GLU A 16 14.94 -7.42 -10.46
N ARG A 17 16.17 -7.91 -10.35
CA ARG A 17 16.97 -7.78 -9.13
C ARG A 17 17.29 -6.31 -8.81
N ILE A 18 17.60 -5.50 -9.81
CA ILE A 18 17.85 -4.06 -9.64
C ILE A 18 16.57 -3.36 -9.15
N TYR A 19 15.41 -3.63 -9.75
CA TYR A 19 14.14 -3.07 -9.29
C TYR A 19 13.78 -3.47 -7.87
N SER A 20 14.02 -4.73 -7.51
CA SER A 20 13.81 -5.20 -6.14
C SER A 20 14.73 -4.48 -5.15
N ALA A 21 16.00 -4.29 -5.49
CA ALA A 21 16.95 -3.57 -4.65
C ALA A 21 16.56 -2.08 -4.49
N ILE A 22 16.17 -1.41 -5.58
CA ILE A 22 15.70 -0.02 -5.55
C ILE A 22 14.44 0.09 -4.67
N SER A 23 13.47 -0.80 -4.86
CA SER A 23 12.25 -0.81 -4.04
C SER A 23 12.54 -1.02 -2.56
N ALA A 24 13.42 -1.97 -2.22
CA ALA A 24 13.80 -2.22 -0.83
C ALA A 24 14.54 -1.02 -0.22
N GLY A 25 15.50 -0.44 -0.93
CA GLY A 25 16.22 0.75 -0.47
C GLY A 25 15.29 1.96 -0.27
N ALA A 26 14.43 2.23 -1.24
CA ALA A 26 13.45 3.31 -1.15
C ALA A 26 12.43 3.10 -0.01
N PHE A 27 12.03 1.86 0.26
CA PHE A 27 11.16 1.52 1.39
C PHE A 27 11.81 1.87 2.74
N PHE A 28 13.08 1.51 2.95
CA PHE A 28 13.81 1.87 4.18
C PHE A 28 14.03 3.38 4.31
N ILE A 29 14.35 4.06 3.22
CA ILE A 29 14.48 5.53 3.19
C ILE A 29 13.14 6.17 3.58
N LEU A 30 12.03 5.70 3.04
CA LEU A 30 10.69 6.20 3.36
C LEU A 30 10.36 6.04 4.85
N ILE A 31 10.63 4.86 5.43
CA ILE A 31 10.44 4.63 6.88
C ILE A 31 11.29 5.62 7.68
N GLY A 32 12.56 5.80 7.31
CA GLY A 32 13.46 6.75 7.98
C GLY A 32 12.94 8.18 7.92
N ILE A 33 12.50 8.63 6.74
CA ILE A 33 11.93 9.97 6.55
C ILE A 33 10.67 10.15 7.41
N ILE A 34 9.74 9.20 7.41
CA ILE A 34 8.52 9.27 8.21
C ILE A 34 8.84 9.33 9.70
N TYR A 35 9.79 8.52 10.15
CA TYR A 35 10.24 8.56 11.53
C TYR A 35 10.79 9.93 11.91
N VAL A 36 11.68 10.51 11.09
CA VAL A 36 12.28 11.83 11.35
C VAL A 36 11.22 12.95 11.35
N ILE A 37 10.28 12.94 10.40
CA ILE A 37 9.20 13.95 10.34
C ILE A 37 8.32 13.89 11.58
N ASN A 38 8.07 12.69 12.11
CA ASN A 38 7.19 12.49 13.26
C ASN A 38 7.95 12.39 14.62
N LEU A 39 9.26 12.68 14.66
CA LEU A 39 10.04 12.72 15.90
C LEU A 39 9.41 13.60 17.00
N PRO A 40 8.93 14.83 16.71
CA PRO A 40 8.31 15.68 17.72
C PRO A 40 7.05 15.07 18.33
N SER A 41 6.34 14.23 17.59
CA SER A 41 5.08 13.60 18.00
C SER A 41 5.26 12.28 18.73
N ASN A 42 6.52 11.86 18.98
CA ASN A 42 6.87 10.60 19.66
C ASN A 42 6.12 9.37 19.07
N LEU A 43 6.37 9.11 17.79
CA LEU A 43 5.71 8.02 17.04
C LEU A 43 5.83 6.66 17.73
N TRP A 44 6.95 6.41 18.43
CA TRP A 44 7.15 5.16 19.16
C TRP A 44 6.14 4.98 20.29
N THR A 45 5.96 6.02 21.11
CA THR A 45 4.95 6.00 22.19
C THR A 45 3.53 5.92 21.61
N ALA A 46 3.24 6.64 20.53
CA ALA A 46 1.94 6.55 19.84
C ALA A 46 1.66 5.12 19.35
N THR A 47 2.67 4.42 18.86
CA THR A 47 2.54 3.02 18.41
C THR A 47 2.27 2.08 19.58
N ILE A 48 3.01 2.22 20.69
CA ILE A 48 2.78 1.40 21.89
C ILE A 48 1.37 1.65 22.46
N ASN A 49 0.95 2.90 22.56
CA ASN A 49 -0.36 3.26 23.08
C ASN A 49 -1.48 2.68 22.20
N PHE A 50 -1.31 2.70 20.88
CA PHE A 50 -2.26 2.10 19.96
C PHE A 50 -2.47 0.60 20.22
N PHE A 51 -1.39 -0.16 20.34
CA PHE A 51 -1.50 -1.60 20.62
C PHE A 51 -2.02 -1.91 22.03
N SER A 52 -1.75 -1.04 23.01
CA SER A 52 -2.25 -1.18 24.37
C SER A 52 -3.75 -0.85 24.51
N ASP A 53 -4.30 -0.08 23.59
CA ASP A 53 -5.71 0.35 23.57
C ASP A 53 -6.65 -0.67 22.89
N PHE A 54 -6.13 -1.80 22.39
CA PHE A 54 -6.94 -2.78 21.68
C PHE A 54 -7.89 -3.54 22.60
N THR A 55 -9.15 -3.63 22.18
CA THR A 55 -10.21 -4.40 22.83
C THR A 55 -11.07 -5.10 21.80
N PHE A 56 -12.05 -5.92 22.23
CA PHE A 56 -13.06 -6.48 21.36
C PHE A 56 -14.31 -5.60 21.42
N ALA A 57 -14.62 -4.91 20.33
CA ALA A 57 -15.81 -4.08 20.20
C ALA A 57 -16.83 -4.73 19.26
N GLN A 58 -18.11 -4.52 19.57
CA GLN A 58 -19.19 -5.00 18.71
C GLN A 58 -19.25 -4.17 17.42
N VAL A 59 -19.29 -4.87 16.28
CA VAL A 59 -19.55 -4.22 14.98
C VAL A 59 -21.00 -3.70 15.01
N PRO A 60 -21.22 -2.42 14.68
CA PRO A 60 -22.54 -1.81 14.74
C PRO A 60 -23.60 -2.62 13.99
N SER A 61 -24.77 -2.77 14.60
CA SER A 61 -25.92 -3.49 14.05
C SER A 61 -25.71 -4.99 13.78
N THR A 62 -24.64 -5.58 14.33
CA THR A 62 -24.37 -7.03 14.25
C THR A 62 -24.15 -7.62 15.64
N GLY A 63 -24.19 -8.93 15.78
CA GLY A 63 -23.79 -9.62 17.00
C GLY A 63 -22.29 -9.98 17.05
N ILE A 64 -21.48 -9.48 16.13
CA ILE A 64 -20.09 -9.87 15.92
C ILE A 64 -19.17 -8.94 16.69
N TYR A 65 -18.19 -9.50 17.41
CA TYR A 65 -17.13 -8.76 18.10
C TYR A 65 -15.82 -8.92 17.35
N LEU A 66 -15.17 -7.80 17.03
CA LEU A 66 -13.88 -7.74 16.33
C LEU A 66 -12.89 -6.85 17.08
N PRO A 67 -11.58 -7.05 16.89
CA PRO A 67 -10.55 -6.20 17.48
C PRO A 67 -10.66 -4.74 17.00
N SER A 68 -10.64 -3.81 17.94
CA SER A 68 -10.72 -2.37 17.67
C SER A 68 -10.01 -1.62 18.79
N PRO A 69 -9.39 -0.46 18.52
CA PRO A 69 -8.99 0.46 19.57
C PRO A 69 -10.23 0.89 20.37
N LEU A 70 -10.09 1.01 21.68
CA LEU A 70 -11.14 1.53 22.54
C LEU A 70 -11.42 3.00 22.25
N THR A 71 -10.36 3.76 21.97
CA THR A 71 -10.40 5.19 21.69
C THR A 71 -9.76 5.52 20.34
N PRO A 72 -10.40 5.19 19.19
CA PRO A 72 -9.78 5.35 17.86
C PRO A 72 -9.29 6.80 17.60
N TYR A 73 -10.01 7.81 18.03
CA TYR A 73 -9.66 9.23 17.84
C TYR A 73 -8.32 9.62 18.52
N SER A 74 -7.89 8.93 19.56
CA SER A 74 -6.66 9.24 20.30
C SER A 74 -5.37 8.89 19.51
N HIS A 75 -5.48 8.13 18.43
CA HIS A 75 -4.35 7.62 17.66
C HIS A 75 -4.07 8.40 16.37
N ALA A 76 -4.54 9.64 16.27
CA ALA A 76 -4.43 10.49 15.07
C ALA A 76 -2.96 10.68 14.60
N VAL A 77 -1.99 10.70 15.53
CA VAL A 77 -0.55 10.77 15.21
C VAL A 77 -0.10 9.55 14.40
N LEU A 78 -0.49 8.36 14.85
CA LEU A 78 -0.16 7.11 14.15
C LEU A 78 -0.85 7.04 12.79
N TYR A 79 -2.11 7.43 12.70
CA TYR A 79 -2.86 7.46 11.44
C TYR A 79 -2.26 8.45 10.44
N GLY A 80 -1.78 9.61 10.92
CA GLY A 80 -1.04 10.57 10.10
C GLY A 80 0.25 9.99 9.53
N ALA A 81 1.02 9.26 10.34
CA ALA A 81 2.22 8.57 9.88
C ALA A 81 1.91 7.44 8.88
N LEU A 82 0.84 6.67 9.10
CA LEU A 82 0.37 5.64 8.16
C LEU A 82 -0.12 6.26 6.85
N PHE A 83 -0.82 7.40 6.88
CA PHE A 83 -1.19 8.14 5.70
C PHE A 83 0.03 8.56 4.88
N GLN A 84 1.03 9.18 5.53
CA GLN A 84 2.30 9.56 4.88
C GLN A 84 2.99 8.36 4.26
N PHE A 85 3.00 7.22 4.95
CA PHE A 85 3.57 5.97 4.46
C PHE A 85 2.84 5.48 3.20
N CYS A 86 1.51 5.44 3.20
CA CYS A 86 0.71 5.00 2.05
C CYS A 86 0.93 5.92 0.83
N ILE A 87 0.94 7.24 1.03
CA ILE A 87 1.26 8.20 -0.04
C ILE A 87 2.69 7.98 -0.55
N GLY A 88 3.67 7.82 0.34
CA GLY A 88 5.06 7.58 -0.03
C GLY A 88 5.23 6.31 -0.87
N ILE A 89 4.62 5.20 -0.45
CA ILE A 89 4.62 3.96 -1.25
C ILE A 89 3.90 4.16 -2.58
N GLY A 90 2.76 4.88 -2.60
CA GLY A 90 2.05 5.20 -3.84
C GLY A 90 2.94 5.98 -4.83
N VAL A 91 3.68 6.98 -4.36
CA VAL A 91 4.65 7.73 -5.17
C VAL A 91 5.77 6.81 -5.66
N LEU A 92 6.30 5.93 -4.82
CA LEU A 92 7.29 4.93 -5.25
C LEU A 92 6.74 4.01 -6.35
N GLN A 93 5.45 3.60 -6.28
CA GLN A 93 4.83 2.82 -7.35
C GLN A 93 4.75 3.60 -8.67
N ILE A 94 4.51 4.92 -8.64
CA ILE A 94 4.55 5.76 -9.85
C ILE A 94 5.95 5.76 -10.46
N ILE A 95 6.99 5.95 -9.65
CA ILE A 95 8.39 5.92 -10.11
C ILE A 95 8.72 4.55 -10.71
N MET A 96 8.35 3.47 -10.03
CA MET A 96 8.58 2.11 -10.52
C MET A 96 7.83 1.84 -11.82
N LEU A 97 6.61 2.36 -11.95
CA LEU A 97 5.80 2.24 -13.17
C LEU A 97 6.50 2.97 -14.34
N ALA A 98 6.98 4.20 -14.13
CA ALA A 98 7.73 4.95 -15.13
C ALA A 98 9.00 4.21 -15.58
N LEU A 99 9.77 3.66 -14.63
CA LEU A 99 10.94 2.83 -14.94
C LEU A 99 10.56 1.59 -15.75
N ARG A 100 9.48 0.89 -15.40
CA ARG A 100 9.00 -0.30 -16.09
C ARG A 100 8.59 0.00 -17.54
N PHE A 101 7.94 1.14 -17.79
CA PHE A 101 7.61 1.59 -19.15
C PHE A 101 8.87 1.93 -19.96
N THR A 102 9.82 2.67 -19.38
CA THR A 102 11.06 3.07 -20.06
C THR A 102 11.90 1.84 -20.47
N PHE A 103 12.00 0.84 -19.60
CA PHE A 103 12.82 -0.34 -19.84
C PHE A 103 12.03 -1.54 -20.42
N LYS A 104 10.79 -1.32 -20.88
CA LYS A 104 9.93 -2.33 -21.51
C LYS A 104 9.82 -3.62 -20.68
N SER A 105 9.56 -3.48 -19.39
CA SER A 105 9.35 -4.62 -18.48
C SER A 105 8.15 -5.46 -18.91
N PRO A 106 8.09 -6.77 -18.54
CA PRO A 106 6.93 -7.61 -18.82
C PRO A 106 5.65 -7.02 -18.23
N VAL A 107 4.56 -7.13 -18.98
CA VAL A 107 3.27 -6.56 -18.65
C VAL A 107 2.71 -7.08 -17.34
N ASN A 108 2.96 -8.35 -17.00
CA ASN A 108 2.58 -8.89 -15.68
C ASN A 108 3.11 -8.05 -14.52
N LYS A 109 4.34 -7.55 -14.63
CA LYS A 109 4.98 -6.72 -13.60
C LYS A 109 4.45 -5.29 -13.61
N THR A 110 4.15 -4.75 -14.79
CA THR A 110 3.49 -3.45 -14.93
C THR A 110 2.08 -3.49 -14.36
N ALA A 111 1.32 -4.55 -14.65
CA ALA A 111 -0.02 -4.77 -14.11
C ALA A 111 -0.02 -4.90 -12.57
N GLU A 112 0.97 -5.61 -12.01
CA GLU A 112 1.17 -5.72 -10.56
C GLU A 112 1.44 -4.35 -9.92
N THR A 113 2.32 -3.54 -10.53
CA THR A 113 2.62 -2.19 -10.04
C THR A 113 1.39 -1.27 -10.10
N MET A 114 0.57 -1.38 -11.17
CA MET A 114 -0.69 -0.64 -11.27
C MET A 114 -1.70 -1.04 -10.17
N GLY A 115 -1.86 -2.34 -9.90
CA GLY A 115 -2.71 -2.81 -8.81
C GLY A 115 -2.25 -2.27 -7.45
N ASN A 116 -0.95 -2.33 -7.19
CA ASN A 116 -0.35 -1.79 -5.96
C ASN A 116 -0.58 -0.28 -5.82
N LEU A 117 -0.45 0.47 -6.92
CA LEU A 117 -0.72 1.91 -6.94
C LEU A 117 -2.15 2.24 -6.52
N VAL A 118 -3.14 1.54 -7.08
CA VAL A 118 -4.55 1.68 -6.71
C VAL A 118 -4.75 1.36 -5.23
N PHE A 119 -4.16 0.28 -4.73
CA PHE A 119 -4.28 -0.12 -3.33
C PHE A 119 -3.71 0.93 -2.39
N TRP A 120 -2.49 1.41 -2.60
CA TRP A 120 -1.83 2.33 -1.67
C TRP A 120 -2.47 3.71 -1.64
N PHE A 121 -2.83 4.29 -2.80
CA PHE A 121 -3.55 5.57 -2.82
C PHE A 121 -4.98 5.43 -2.29
N GLY A 122 -5.66 4.31 -2.60
CA GLY A 122 -6.98 4.03 -2.03
C GLY A 122 -6.93 3.89 -0.50
N THR A 123 -5.92 3.20 0.03
CA THR A 123 -5.69 3.08 1.48
C THR A 123 -5.40 4.45 2.11
N ALA A 124 -4.56 5.28 1.49
CA ALA A 124 -4.30 6.64 1.96
C ALA A 124 -5.59 7.46 2.02
N TYR A 125 -6.43 7.41 0.99
CA TYR A 125 -7.73 8.06 0.97
C TYR A 125 -8.64 7.59 2.11
N LEU A 126 -8.70 6.27 2.37
CA LEU A 126 -9.50 5.73 3.47
C LEU A 126 -8.99 6.18 4.84
N ILE A 127 -7.67 6.23 5.05
CA ILE A 127 -7.09 6.76 6.30
C ILE A 127 -7.50 8.21 6.49
N ALA A 128 -7.32 9.05 5.46
CA ALA A 128 -7.66 10.47 5.52
C ALA A 128 -9.15 10.73 5.76
N THR A 129 -10.03 9.80 5.37
CA THR A 129 -11.49 9.96 5.49
C THR A 129 -12.03 9.40 6.80
N TYR A 130 -11.53 8.25 7.26
CA TYR A 130 -12.13 7.50 8.36
C TYR A 130 -11.29 7.47 9.64
N LEU A 131 -9.96 7.64 9.56
CA LEU A 131 -9.05 7.57 10.70
C LEU A 131 -8.52 8.97 11.06
N THR A 132 -9.43 9.87 11.37
CA THR A 132 -9.16 11.25 11.78
C THR A 132 -9.19 11.41 13.31
N SER A 133 -9.00 12.64 13.80
CA SER A 133 -9.22 12.99 15.21
C SER A 133 -10.65 12.74 15.70
N ASP A 134 -11.61 12.54 14.81
CA ASP A 134 -13.02 12.27 15.12
C ASP A 134 -13.39 10.78 14.88
N ALA A 135 -12.37 9.93 14.73
CA ALA A 135 -12.58 8.51 14.46
C ALA A 135 -13.33 7.83 15.61
N THR A 136 -14.32 7.04 15.25
CA THR A 136 -15.14 6.23 16.14
C THR A 136 -14.89 4.73 15.91
N ILE A 137 -15.38 3.88 16.79
CA ILE A 137 -15.39 2.42 16.58
C ILE A 137 -16.10 2.05 15.28
N SER A 138 -17.19 2.76 14.94
CA SER A 138 -17.92 2.54 13.68
C SER A 138 -17.06 2.86 12.46
N THR A 139 -16.37 4.02 12.44
CA THR A 139 -15.51 4.41 11.32
C THR A 139 -14.28 3.50 11.21
N TRP A 140 -13.80 2.94 12.32
CA TRP A 140 -12.76 1.90 12.32
C TRP A 140 -13.17 0.67 11.52
N PHE A 141 -14.37 0.15 11.74
CA PHE A 141 -14.85 -1.01 10.99
C PHE A 141 -15.16 -0.67 9.52
N VAL A 142 -15.68 0.53 9.23
CA VAL A 142 -15.87 1.01 7.86
C VAL A 142 -14.53 1.13 7.13
N PHE A 143 -13.48 1.61 7.80
CA PHE A 143 -12.13 1.64 7.24
C PHE A 143 -11.66 0.23 6.82
N TRP A 144 -11.81 -0.78 7.67
CA TRP A 144 -11.40 -2.15 7.34
C TRP A 144 -12.22 -2.76 6.20
N ALA A 145 -13.53 -2.49 6.16
CA ALA A 145 -14.35 -2.87 5.01
C ALA A 145 -13.87 -2.18 3.73
N GLY A 146 -13.50 -0.91 3.82
CA GLY A 146 -12.90 -0.15 2.72
C GLY A 146 -11.58 -0.75 2.24
N ILE A 147 -10.71 -1.21 3.14
CA ILE A 147 -9.44 -1.90 2.78
C ILE A 147 -9.72 -3.14 1.93
N LEU A 148 -10.72 -3.95 2.29
CA LEU A 148 -11.11 -5.13 1.49
C LEU A 148 -11.61 -4.72 0.09
N ILE A 149 -12.37 -3.63 -0.02
CA ILE A 149 -12.81 -3.09 -1.31
C ILE A 149 -11.60 -2.62 -2.13
N MET A 150 -10.65 -1.89 -1.53
CA MET A 150 -9.44 -1.44 -2.22
C MET A 150 -8.57 -2.61 -2.70
N LEU A 151 -8.49 -3.68 -1.92
CA LEU A 151 -7.83 -4.91 -2.33
C LEU A 151 -8.51 -5.51 -3.58
N GLY A 152 -9.83 -5.60 -3.58
CA GLY A 152 -10.60 -6.05 -4.75
C GLY A 152 -10.38 -5.16 -5.98
N LEU A 153 -10.45 -3.84 -5.81
CA LEU A 153 -10.18 -2.88 -6.89
C LEU A 153 -8.76 -3.00 -7.45
N SER A 154 -7.77 -3.28 -6.60
CA SER A 154 -6.38 -3.50 -7.02
C SER A 154 -6.27 -4.72 -7.97
N PHE A 155 -6.97 -5.82 -7.68
CA PHE A 155 -7.02 -6.99 -8.58
C PHE A 155 -7.74 -6.69 -9.88
N VAL A 156 -8.83 -5.93 -9.84
CA VAL A 156 -9.56 -5.49 -11.04
C VAL A 156 -8.65 -4.62 -11.91
N ALA A 157 -7.97 -3.62 -11.34
CA ALA A 157 -7.04 -2.77 -12.06
C ALA A 157 -5.92 -3.57 -12.74
N ARG A 158 -5.34 -4.55 -12.02
CA ARG A 158 -4.35 -5.48 -12.58
C ARG A 158 -4.91 -6.25 -13.78
N SER A 159 -6.13 -6.76 -13.67
CA SER A 159 -6.77 -7.55 -14.74
C SER A 159 -7.04 -6.71 -15.98
N PHE A 160 -7.43 -5.44 -15.85
CA PHE A 160 -7.62 -4.54 -16.97
C PHE A 160 -6.34 -4.30 -17.77
N VAL A 161 -5.20 -4.11 -17.10
CA VAL A 161 -3.90 -3.94 -17.78
C VAL A 161 -3.54 -5.19 -18.59
N LEU A 162 -3.76 -6.38 -18.04
CA LEU A 162 -3.49 -7.65 -18.74
C LEU A 162 -4.40 -7.86 -19.95
N LEU A 163 -5.68 -7.50 -19.83
CA LEU A 163 -6.64 -7.59 -20.94
C LEU A 163 -6.32 -6.62 -22.08
N ALA A 164 -5.92 -5.39 -21.74
CA ALA A 164 -5.56 -4.37 -22.72
C ALA A 164 -4.37 -4.83 -23.59
N GLU A 165 -3.36 -5.48 -22.99
CA GLU A 165 -2.22 -6.01 -23.75
C GLU A 165 -2.62 -7.14 -24.70
N ASN A 166 -3.46 -8.08 -24.25
CA ASN A 166 -3.89 -9.19 -25.11
C ASN A 166 -4.59 -8.70 -26.38
N ARG A 167 -5.36 -7.59 -26.29
CA ARG A 167 -6.00 -6.99 -27.46
C ARG A 167 -5.04 -6.27 -28.41
N LEU A 168 -3.91 -5.75 -27.90
CA LEU A 168 -2.92 -5.06 -28.72
C LEU A 168 -1.99 -6.05 -29.46
N ARG A 169 -1.97 -7.32 -29.06
CA ARG A 169 -1.17 -8.39 -29.69
C ARG A 169 -1.95 -9.27 -30.68
N SER A 170 -3.28 -9.19 -30.68
CA SER A 170 -4.17 -9.86 -31.65
C SER A 170 -4.40 -8.98 -32.86
#